data_4fc500904239415b8d61f942dce163ab
#
_entry.id   4fc500904239415b8d61f942dce163ab
#
_cell.length_a   1.000
_cell.length_b   1.000
_cell.length_c   1.000
_cell.angle_alpha   90.00
_cell.angle_beta   90.00
_cell.angle_gamma   90.00
#
_symmetry.space_group_name_H-M   'P 1'
#
loop_
_entity.id
_entity.type
_entity.pdbx_description
1 polymer ?
#
loop_
_entity_poly.entity_id
_entity_poly.type
_entity_poly.pdbx_seq_one_letter_code
_entity_poly.pdbx_strand_id
1 'polypeptide(L)'
;MFTAKRILKELADPDRRRAILAAFWKHADTHAKLMAQMQLAKAMHFRDETIRKMSPEKKADLLAARIGSHELDQVLEIALMQYHTHEKNALLGAFLDRWGIKHENGSIEGDDYTPPTVDQVREAVKDLGDQFDRRDVALYLATAGLLMAGEWRDATWPVAEELAGKGS
;
A
#
# COMPACT_ATOMS: atom_id res chain seq x y z
N MET A 1 -2.28 11.61 10.75
CA MET A 1 -2.43 11.56 9.28
C MET A 1 -1.42 10.57 8.71
N PHE A 2 -1.87 9.61 7.92
CA PHE A 2 -0.98 8.68 7.24
C PHE A 2 -0.40 9.30 5.97
N THR A 3 0.88 9.04 5.74
CA THR A 3 1.58 9.23 4.48
C THR A 3 2.15 7.89 4.05
N ALA A 4 2.50 7.70 2.78
CA ALA A 4 3.11 6.45 2.33
C ALA A 4 4.35 6.07 3.16
N LYS A 5 5.19 7.05 3.43
CA LYS A 5 6.37 6.90 4.30
C LYS A 5 6.01 6.43 5.71
N ARG A 6 4.99 7.05 6.33
CA ARG A 6 4.55 6.67 7.67
C ARG A 6 3.97 5.26 7.70
N ILE A 7 3.12 4.93 6.72
CA ILE A 7 2.57 3.57 6.56
C ILE A 7 3.69 2.53 6.51
N LEU A 8 4.68 2.76 5.66
CA LEU A 8 5.79 1.82 5.50
C LEU A 8 6.68 1.72 6.74
N LYS A 9 6.87 2.80 7.48
CA LYS A 9 7.71 2.79 8.69
C LYS A 9 7.02 2.24 9.92
N GLU A 10 5.73 2.56 10.10
CA GLU A 10 5.01 2.28 11.34
C GLU A 10 4.13 1.03 11.25
N LEU A 11 3.55 0.72 10.09
CA LEU A 11 2.61 -0.38 9.93
C LEU A 11 3.22 -1.61 9.26
N ALA A 12 4.25 -1.45 8.44
CA ALA A 12 4.92 -2.56 7.77
C ALA A 12 6.19 -2.98 8.55
N ASP A 13 6.25 -4.24 8.96
CA ASP A 13 7.50 -4.85 9.42
C ASP A 13 8.53 -4.93 8.26
N PRO A 14 9.80 -5.24 8.52
CA PRO A 14 10.83 -5.28 7.48
C PRO A 14 10.47 -6.20 6.30
N ASP A 15 9.86 -7.35 6.54
CA ASP A 15 9.50 -8.31 5.49
C ASP A 15 8.35 -7.78 4.63
N ARG A 16 7.30 -7.23 5.25
CA ARG A 16 6.20 -6.57 4.53
C ARG A 16 6.66 -5.35 3.76
N ARG A 17 7.51 -4.55 4.35
CA ARG A 17 8.09 -3.36 3.69
C ARG A 17 8.86 -3.76 2.43
N ARG A 18 9.68 -4.78 2.52
CA ARG A 18 10.41 -5.31 1.37
C ARG A 18 9.48 -5.84 0.28
N ALA A 19 8.45 -6.59 0.66
CA ALA A 19 7.45 -7.11 -0.28
C ALA A 19 6.68 -5.98 -0.98
N ILE A 20 6.29 -4.93 -0.26
CA ILE A 20 5.60 -3.76 -0.82
C ILE A 20 6.50 -3.06 -1.85
N LEU A 21 7.74 -2.80 -1.50
CA LEU A 21 8.69 -2.11 -2.38
C LEU A 21 9.07 -2.98 -3.59
N ALA A 22 9.17 -4.29 -3.43
CA ALA A 22 9.38 -5.22 -4.52
C ALA A 22 8.17 -5.27 -5.47
N ALA A 23 6.94 -5.14 -4.97
CA ALA A 23 5.73 -5.07 -5.78
C ALA A 23 5.74 -3.91 -6.77
N PHE A 24 6.31 -2.77 -6.40
CA PHE A 24 6.54 -1.66 -7.33
C PHE A 24 7.34 -2.12 -8.55
N TRP A 25 8.48 -2.77 -8.33
CA TRP A 25 9.36 -3.20 -9.41
C TRP A 25 8.80 -4.35 -10.24
N LYS A 26 7.93 -5.16 -9.66
CA LYS A 26 7.26 -6.27 -10.36
C LYS A 26 6.08 -5.82 -11.21
N HIS A 27 5.29 -4.86 -10.73
CA HIS A 27 3.95 -4.58 -11.25
C HIS A 27 3.72 -3.17 -11.77
N ALA A 28 4.51 -2.17 -11.37
CA ALA A 28 4.36 -0.80 -11.86
C ALA A 28 4.61 -0.73 -13.38
N ASP A 29 4.04 0.28 -14.04
CA ASP A 29 4.29 0.48 -15.46
C ASP A 29 5.74 0.87 -15.77
N THR A 30 6.12 0.75 -17.03
CA THR A 30 7.48 1.03 -17.50
C THR A 30 7.91 2.45 -17.22
N HIS A 31 7.02 3.43 -17.37
CA HIS A 31 7.33 4.84 -17.11
C HIS A 31 7.63 5.10 -15.63
N ALA A 32 6.78 4.58 -14.73
CA ALA A 32 7.00 4.72 -13.29
C ALA A 32 8.30 4.05 -12.84
N LYS A 33 8.60 2.86 -13.35
CA LYS A 33 9.87 2.16 -13.08
C LYS A 33 11.08 2.96 -13.56
N LEU A 34 11.02 3.52 -14.76
CA LEU A 34 12.11 4.32 -15.32
C LEU A 34 12.37 5.57 -14.48
N MET A 35 11.32 6.28 -14.10
CA MET A 35 11.43 7.47 -13.26
C MET A 35 12.02 7.15 -11.88
N ALA A 36 11.54 6.10 -11.23
CA ALA A 36 12.08 5.66 -9.94
C ALA A 36 13.55 5.24 -10.03
N GLN A 37 13.92 4.56 -11.11
CA GLN A 37 15.28 4.13 -11.39
C GLN A 37 16.23 5.32 -11.57
N MET A 38 15.82 6.35 -12.29
CA MET A 38 16.59 7.59 -12.46
C MET A 38 16.75 8.34 -11.13
N GLN A 39 15.69 8.42 -10.33
CA GLN A 39 15.74 9.06 -9.02
C GLN A 39 16.68 8.32 -8.05
N LEU A 40 16.64 6.99 -8.03
CA LEU A 40 17.54 6.17 -7.22
C LEU A 40 18.99 6.30 -7.69
N ALA A 41 19.25 6.24 -8.98
CA ALA A 41 20.58 6.38 -9.55
C ALA A 41 21.20 7.72 -9.14
N LYS A 42 20.43 8.80 -9.25
CA LYS A 42 20.84 10.14 -8.82
C LYS A 42 21.10 10.20 -7.31
N ALA A 43 20.20 9.66 -6.50
CA ALA A 43 20.31 9.69 -5.03
C ALA A 43 21.50 8.87 -4.51
N MET A 44 21.87 7.80 -5.20
CA MET A 44 22.93 6.87 -4.78
C MET A 44 24.24 7.06 -5.56
N HIS A 45 24.28 8.01 -6.48
CA HIS A 45 25.42 8.22 -7.37
C HIS A 45 25.80 6.98 -8.20
N PHE A 46 24.78 6.18 -8.57
CA PHE A 46 24.92 5.03 -9.45
C PHE A 46 24.57 5.38 -10.89
N ARG A 47 25.05 4.58 -11.83
CA ARG A 47 24.59 4.63 -13.20
C ARG A 47 23.21 3.96 -13.31
N ASP A 48 22.32 4.50 -14.14
CA ASP A 48 20.98 3.94 -14.38
C ASP A 48 21.02 2.47 -14.74
N GLU A 49 21.97 2.08 -15.58
CA GLU A 49 22.16 0.70 -16.01
C GLU A 49 22.47 -0.25 -14.85
N THR A 50 23.21 0.20 -13.84
CA THR A 50 23.54 -0.60 -12.65
C THR A 50 22.26 -0.98 -11.91
N ILE A 51 21.34 -0.02 -11.72
CA ILE A 51 20.07 -0.26 -11.04
C ILE A 51 19.15 -1.10 -11.91
N ARG A 52 19.06 -0.84 -13.20
CA ARG A 52 18.21 -1.57 -14.14
C ARG A 52 18.48 -3.08 -14.13
N LYS A 53 19.73 -3.49 -13.97
CA LYS A 53 20.14 -4.89 -13.94
C LYS A 53 19.90 -5.61 -12.62
N MET A 54 19.54 -4.89 -11.57
CA MET A 54 19.26 -5.50 -10.26
C MET A 54 17.94 -6.24 -10.25
N SER A 55 17.81 -7.24 -9.37
CA SER A 55 16.54 -7.92 -9.09
C SER A 55 15.53 -6.97 -8.43
N PRO A 56 14.21 -7.24 -8.52
CA PRO A 56 13.20 -6.48 -7.77
C PRO A 56 13.49 -6.38 -6.28
N GLU A 57 14.00 -7.44 -5.67
CA GLU A 57 14.35 -7.49 -4.25
C GLU A 57 15.52 -6.56 -3.89
N LYS A 58 16.56 -6.52 -4.71
CA LYS A 58 17.69 -5.59 -4.52
C LYS A 58 17.26 -4.14 -4.73
N LYS A 59 16.45 -3.87 -5.74
CA LYS A 59 15.87 -2.54 -5.97
C LYS A 59 14.97 -2.10 -4.81
N ALA A 60 14.20 -3.04 -4.22
CA ALA A 60 13.41 -2.79 -3.02
C ALA A 60 14.28 -2.39 -1.82
N ASP A 61 15.42 -3.04 -1.62
CA ASP A 61 16.36 -2.71 -0.56
C ASP A 61 16.94 -1.28 -0.74
N LEU A 62 17.19 -0.87 -1.97
CA LEU A 62 17.63 0.51 -2.27
C LEU A 62 16.53 1.54 -1.96
N LEU A 63 15.27 1.25 -2.33
CA LEU A 63 14.13 2.10 -1.97
C LEU A 63 13.95 2.20 -0.45
N ALA A 64 14.06 1.08 0.26
CA ALA A 64 13.96 1.04 1.71
C ALA A 64 15.01 1.94 2.39
N ALA A 65 16.24 1.96 1.87
CA ALA A 65 17.30 2.82 2.36
C ALA A 65 17.02 4.32 2.15
N ARG A 66 16.14 4.67 1.21
CA ARG A 66 15.80 6.05 0.82
C ARG A 66 14.35 6.44 1.11
N ILE A 67 13.66 5.70 1.94
CA ILE A 67 12.24 5.89 2.25
C ILE A 67 11.93 7.29 2.83
N GLY A 68 12.92 7.97 3.35
CA GLY A 68 12.81 9.34 3.88
C GLY A 68 12.83 10.45 2.83
N SER A 69 13.21 10.15 1.60
CA SER A 69 13.32 11.14 0.53
C SER A 69 11.96 11.56 -0.01
N HIS A 70 11.70 12.87 -0.08
CA HIS A 70 10.47 13.42 -0.67
C HIS A 70 10.34 13.11 -2.17
N GLU A 71 11.45 12.94 -2.85
CA GLU A 71 11.47 12.62 -4.28
C GLU A 71 10.84 11.25 -4.58
N LEU A 72 10.74 10.38 -3.56
CA LEU A 72 10.19 9.02 -3.68
C LEU A 72 8.74 8.89 -3.19
N ASP A 73 8.10 9.93 -2.70
CA ASP A 73 6.74 9.84 -2.13
C ASP A 73 5.75 9.19 -3.10
N GLN A 74 5.75 9.60 -4.36
CA GLN A 74 4.89 9.02 -5.39
C GLN A 74 5.24 7.54 -5.69
N VAL A 75 6.51 7.19 -5.67
CA VAL A 75 6.96 5.80 -5.85
C VAL A 75 6.44 4.93 -4.72
N LEU A 76 6.46 5.42 -3.48
CA LEU A 76 5.97 4.70 -2.31
C LEU A 76 4.44 4.51 -2.35
N GLU A 77 3.69 5.50 -2.82
CA GLU A 77 2.23 5.38 -3.02
C GLU A 77 1.90 4.33 -4.08
N ILE A 78 2.61 4.34 -5.21
CA ILE A 78 2.46 3.34 -6.26
C ILE A 78 2.83 1.95 -5.75
N ALA A 79 3.89 1.84 -4.96
CA ALA A 79 4.29 0.56 -4.34
C ALA A 79 3.19 -0.02 -3.46
N LEU A 80 2.58 0.79 -2.59
CA LEU A 80 1.44 0.38 -1.75
C LEU A 80 0.23 -0.06 -2.60
N MET A 81 -0.10 0.68 -3.64
CA MET A 81 -1.17 0.35 -4.56
C MET A 81 -0.92 -1.01 -5.25
N GLN A 82 0.25 -1.19 -5.83
CA GLN A 82 0.61 -2.41 -6.55
C GLN A 82 0.64 -3.64 -5.64
N TYR A 83 1.17 -3.48 -4.44
CA TYR A 83 1.18 -4.55 -3.45
C TYR A 83 -0.22 -5.04 -3.10
N HIS A 84 -1.13 -4.14 -2.78
CA HIS A 84 -2.48 -4.52 -2.40
C HIS A 84 -3.27 -5.09 -3.57
N THR A 85 -3.20 -4.49 -4.74
CA THR A 85 -3.97 -4.94 -5.91
C THR A 85 -3.49 -6.25 -6.50
N HIS A 86 -2.20 -6.57 -6.43
CA HIS A 86 -1.63 -7.78 -7.01
C HIS A 86 -1.33 -8.89 -6.00
N GLU A 87 -0.94 -8.55 -4.79
CA GLU A 87 -0.50 -9.54 -3.80
C GLU A 87 -1.47 -9.71 -2.63
N LYS A 88 -2.38 -8.76 -2.42
CA LYS A 88 -3.41 -8.78 -1.35
C LYS A 88 -4.83 -8.60 -1.90
N ASN A 89 -5.05 -8.96 -3.15
CA ASN A 89 -6.35 -8.83 -3.80
C ASN A 89 -7.48 -9.61 -3.11
N ALA A 90 -7.18 -10.75 -2.49
CA ALA A 90 -8.16 -11.51 -1.70
C ALA A 90 -8.64 -10.72 -0.47
N LEU A 91 -7.74 -10.01 0.21
CA LEU A 91 -8.08 -9.11 1.31
C LEU A 91 -8.97 -7.96 0.83
N LEU A 92 -8.57 -7.28 -0.25
CA LEU A 92 -9.35 -6.19 -0.83
C LEU A 92 -10.75 -6.68 -1.22
N GLY A 93 -10.84 -7.79 -1.94
CA GLY A 93 -12.10 -8.37 -2.39
C GLY A 93 -13.04 -8.70 -1.25
N ALA A 94 -12.53 -9.29 -0.17
CA ALA A 94 -13.34 -9.63 1.01
C ALA A 94 -13.96 -8.39 1.68
N PHE A 95 -13.19 -7.31 1.83
CA PHE A 95 -13.72 -6.04 2.36
C PHE A 95 -14.72 -5.38 1.42
N LEU A 96 -14.41 -5.32 0.12
CA LEU A 96 -15.32 -4.74 -0.88
C LEU A 96 -16.64 -5.51 -0.96
N ASP A 97 -16.61 -6.85 -0.92
CA ASP A 97 -17.79 -7.69 -0.85
C ASP A 97 -18.63 -7.38 0.40
N ARG A 98 -17.97 -7.24 1.54
CA ARG A 98 -18.64 -6.93 2.81
C ARG A 98 -19.34 -5.57 2.80
N TRP A 99 -18.82 -4.62 2.04
CA TRP A 99 -19.41 -3.28 1.85
C TRP A 99 -20.37 -3.19 0.67
N GLY A 100 -20.57 -4.27 -0.09
CA GLY A 100 -21.45 -4.30 -1.26
C GLY A 100 -20.92 -3.51 -2.47
N ILE A 101 -19.60 -3.33 -2.55
CA ILE A 101 -18.95 -2.62 -3.64
C ILE A 101 -18.51 -3.61 -4.71
N LYS A 102 -18.92 -3.39 -5.95
CA LYS A 102 -18.54 -4.24 -7.08
C LYS A 102 -17.06 -4.09 -7.40
N HIS A 103 -16.40 -5.21 -7.59
CA HIS A 103 -14.98 -5.25 -7.90
C HIS A 103 -14.63 -6.45 -8.79
N GLU A 104 -13.51 -6.36 -9.47
CA GLU A 104 -12.84 -7.48 -10.12
C GLU A 104 -11.50 -7.71 -9.43
N ASN A 105 -11.36 -8.84 -8.74
CA ASN A 105 -10.14 -9.22 -7.99
C ASN A 105 -9.61 -8.12 -7.05
N GLY A 106 -10.51 -7.43 -6.35
CA GLY A 106 -10.13 -6.35 -5.43
C GLY A 106 -9.99 -4.96 -6.06
N SER A 107 -10.17 -4.84 -7.36
CA SER A 107 -10.20 -3.55 -8.06
C SER A 107 -11.65 -3.10 -8.24
N ILE A 108 -11.98 -1.92 -7.72
CA ILE A 108 -13.35 -1.39 -7.78
C ILE A 108 -13.74 -1.14 -9.24
N GLU A 109 -14.94 -1.60 -9.61
CA GLU A 109 -15.52 -1.39 -10.93
C GLU A 109 -16.40 -0.12 -10.95
N GLY A 110 -16.06 0.80 -11.84
CA GLY A 110 -16.84 2.04 -12.07
C GLY A 110 -16.76 3.04 -10.91
N ASP A 111 -17.57 4.07 -11.02
CA ASP A 111 -17.61 5.17 -10.04
C ASP A 111 -18.93 5.21 -9.25
N ASP A 112 -19.86 4.29 -9.55
CA ASP A 112 -21.18 4.23 -8.92
C ASP A 112 -21.17 3.32 -7.68
N TYR A 113 -20.53 3.79 -6.62
CA TYR A 113 -20.51 3.11 -5.32
C TYR A 113 -20.51 4.12 -4.18
N THR A 114 -20.95 3.68 -3.01
CA THR A 114 -20.91 4.47 -1.77
C THR A 114 -19.74 4.02 -0.91
N PRO A 115 -18.81 4.91 -0.53
CA PRO A 115 -17.76 4.60 0.42
C PRO A 115 -18.33 4.07 1.75
N PRO A 116 -17.65 3.14 2.45
CA PRO A 116 -18.11 2.67 3.73
C PRO A 116 -18.06 3.77 4.79
N THR A 117 -18.90 3.66 5.80
CA THR A 117 -18.81 4.46 7.03
C THR A 117 -17.79 3.85 7.99
N VAL A 118 -17.32 4.63 8.97
CA VAL A 118 -16.39 4.12 9.99
C VAL A 118 -16.95 2.92 10.76
N ASP A 119 -18.25 2.88 11.03
CA ASP A 119 -18.89 1.76 11.71
C ASP A 119 -18.94 0.52 10.81
N GLN A 120 -19.22 0.68 9.51
CA GLN A 120 -19.14 -0.42 8.55
C GLN A 120 -17.72 -0.98 8.42
N VAL A 121 -16.71 -0.12 8.50
CA VAL A 121 -15.30 -0.57 8.51
C VAL A 121 -15.01 -1.38 9.79
N ARG A 122 -15.42 -0.91 10.95
CA ARG A 122 -15.26 -1.65 12.23
C ARG A 122 -15.96 -3.00 12.21
N GLU A 123 -17.20 -3.05 11.73
CA GLU A 123 -17.94 -4.31 11.59
C GLU A 123 -17.25 -5.29 10.64
N ALA A 124 -16.79 -4.83 9.49
CA ALA A 124 -16.05 -5.65 8.54
C ALA A 124 -14.75 -6.20 9.16
N VAL A 125 -14.00 -5.39 9.88
CA VAL A 125 -12.80 -5.83 10.61
C VAL A 125 -13.12 -6.91 11.63
N LYS A 126 -14.22 -6.77 12.35
CA LYS A 126 -14.68 -7.78 13.32
C LYS A 126 -15.07 -9.09 12.63
N ASP A 127 -15.83 -9.01 11.55
CA ASP A 127 -16.35 -10.19 10.84
C ASP A 127 -15.25 -10.94 10.05
N LEU A 128 -14.25 -10.22 9.54
CA LEU A 128 -13.15 -10.76 8.74
C LEU A 128 -11.86 -11.00 9.55
N GLY A 129 -11.85 -10.67 10.85
CA GLY A 129 -10.64 -10.66 11.68
C GLY A 129 -9.95 -12.00 11.83
N ASP A 130 -10.68 -13.13 11.69
CA ASP A 130 -10.10 -14.47 11.75
C ASP A 130 -9.54 -14.96 10.41
N GLN A 131 -9.86 -14.28 9.31
CA GLN A 131 -9.44 -14.67 7.97
C GLN A 131 -8.12 -14.01 7.52
N PHE A 132 -7.78 -12.87 8.09
CA PHE A 132 -6.62 -12.06 7.67
C PHE A 132 -5.80 -11.63 8.87
N ASP A 133 -4.50 -11.52 8.67
CA ASP A 133 -3.60 -10.97 9.68
C ASP A 133 -3.97 -9.51 9.98
N ARG A 134 -4.01 -9.18 11.27
CA ARG A 134 -4.40 -7.85 11.75
C ARG A 134 -3.52 -6.72 11.19
N ARG A 135 -2.22 -6.97 11.02
CA ARG A 135 -1.28 -6.00 10.44
C ARG A 135 -1.57 -5.76 8.97
N ASP A 136 -1.93 -6.83 8.23
CA ASP A 136 -2.33 -6.69 6.82
C ASP A 136 -3.61 -5.86 6.69
N VAL A 137 -4.57 -6.05 7.59
CA VAL A 137 -5.80 -5.24 7.62
C VAL A 137 -5.51 -3.78 7.94
N ALA A 138 -4.69 -3.49 8.96
CA ALA A 138 -4.30 -2.12 9.30
C ALA A 138 -3.59 -1.43 8.14
N LEU A 139 -2.66 -2.13 7.51
CA LEU A 139 -1.92 -1.66 6.35
C LEU A 139 -2.83 -1.36 5.16
N TYR A 140 -3.78 -2.25 4.88
CA TYR A 140 -4.78 -2.04 3.83
C TYR A 140 -5.65 -0.80 4.09
N LEU A 141 -6.22 -0.68 5.28
CA LEU A 141 -7.10 0.45 5.63
C LEU A 141 -6.36 1.79 5.59
N ALA A 142 -5.12 1.84 6.06
CA ALA A 142 -4.29 3.03 5.96
C ALA A 142 -4.00 3.42 4.51
N THR A 143 -3.70 2.42 3.67
CA THR A 143 -3.44 2.62 2.23
C THR A 143 -4.71 3.07 1.50
N ALA A 144 -5.86 2.45 1.76
CA ALA A 144 -7.13 2.83 1.14
C ALA A 144 -7.47 4.30 1.44
N GLY A 145 -7.35 4.73 2.68
CA GLY A 145 -7.58 6.13 3.05
C GLY A 145 -6.57 7.11 2.46
N LEU A 146 -5.33 6.66 2.22
CA LEU A 146 -4.32 7.48 1.54
C LEU A 146 -4.63 7.68 0.06
N LEU A 147 -4.93 6.58 -0.64
CA LEU A 147 -5.07 6.59 -2.10
C LEU A 147 -6.45 7.08 -2.56
N MET A 148 -7.51 6.72 -1.84
CA MET A 148 -8.89 7.09 -2.18
C MET A 148 -9.28 8.46 -1.66
N ALA A 149 -8.64 8.95 -0.61
CA ALA A 149 -8.91 10.25 0.04
C ALA A 149 -10.37 10.45 0.51
N GLY A 150 -10.75 11.68 0.88
CA GLY A 150 -12.13 12.05 1.21
C GLY A 150 -12.82 11.11 2.20
N GLU A 151 -14.02 10.69 1.90
CA GLU A 151 -14.85 9.83 2.77
C GLU A 151 -14.20 8.49 3.10
N TRP A 152 -13.40 7.94 2.19
CA TRP A 152 -12.60 6.73 2.45
C TRP A 152 -11.60 6.96 3.59
N ARG A 153 -10.92 8.09 3.56
CA ARG A 153 -9.97 8.47 4.60
C ARG A 153 -10.65 8.58 5.95
N ASP A 154 -11.78 9.28 5.99
CA ASP A 154 -12.54 9.52 7.22
C ASP A 154 -13.07 8.21 7.82
N ALA A 155 -13.38 7.23 6.99
CA ALA A 155 -13.84 5.92 7.43
C ALA A 155 -12.74 4.95 7.84
N THR A 156 -11.63 4.91 7.09
CA THR A 156 -10.62 3.85 7.24
C THR A 156 -9.49 4.19 8.20
N TRP A 157 -9.04 5.46 8.23
CA TRP A 157 -7.90 5.84 9.06
C TRP A 157 -8.11 5.70 10.56
N PRO A 158 -9.27 6.06 11.14
CA PRO A 158 -9.51 5.83 12.56
C PRO A 158 -9.38 4.35 12.95
N VAL A 159 -9.89 3.46 12.11
CA VAL A 159 -9.84 2.02 12.35
C VAL A 159 -8.42 1.48 12.17
N ALA A 160 -7.68 1.97 11.17
CA ALA A 160 -6.27 1.61 11.00
C ALA A 160 -5.42 2.00 12.22
N GLU A 161 -5.65 3.18 12.79
CA GLU A 161 -4.98 3.64 14.01
C GLU A 161 -5.36 2.79 15.24
N GLU A 162 -6.63 2.43 15.38
CA GLU A 162 -7.11 1.52 16.44
C GLU A 162 -6.41 0.16 16.37
N LEU A 163 -6.27 -0.38 15.17
CA LEU A 163 -5.59 -1.65 14.93
C LEU A 163 -4.09 -1.56 15.21
N ALA A 164 -3.45 -0.49 14.84
CA ALA A 164 -2.03 -0.25 15.09
C ALA A 164 -1.73 -0.02 16.58
N GLY A 165 -2.57 0.75 17.29
CA GLY A 165 -2.37 1.09 18.70
C GLY A 165 -2.62 -0.03 19.70
N LYS A 166 -3.43 -1.03 19.36
CA LYS A 166 -3.74 -2.19 20.22
C LYS A 166 -2.68 -3.32 20.18
N GLY A 167 -1.59 -3.09 19.48
CA GLY A 167 -0.49 -4.05 19.34
C GLY A 167 0.76 -3.72 20.18
N SER A 168 0.66 -2.74 21.03
CA SER A 168 1.70 -2.37 22.00
C SER A 168 1.42 -2.93 23.38
#